data_d1d06f5dd183df25e5c9c6a621e3f218
#
_entry.id   d1d06f5dd183df25e5c9c6a621e3f218
#
_cell.length_a   1.000
_cell.length_b   1.000
_cell.length_c   1.000
_cell.angle_alpha   90.00
_cell.angle_beta   90.00
_cell.angle_gamma   90.00
#
_symmetry.space_group_name_H-M   'P 1'
#
loop_
_entity.id
_entity.type
_entity.pdbx_description
1 polymer ?
#
loop_
_entity_poly.entity_id
_entity_poly.type
_entity_poly.pdbx_seq_one_letter_code
_entity_poly.pdbx_strand_id
1 'polypeptide(L)'
;MTLAAATNESLANLSNTLIYSAMAVYTLAFFAYIAEWLFGSRSKVGRTAAALTATRAKGAAAPAVTVRKAGGTAVLERPQVVVRATSGSRDVPDGPGAHGGDEQGDLYGRIAVSLTVLAFLIAFGGVLSRALSVQRAPWGNMYEFNITFSTVAVGVYLTLLALKKNVRWLGLFLTTTVLLDLGLAVTVLYTASDQLVPALHSYWLYIHVSTAILCGAVFYVGAVSTLLYLFRDSYENKLAGGGRPGRFASSVLERLPAAASLDKFSYRVNAAVFPLWTFTIIAGAIWAGDAWGRYWGWDPKETWSFITWVAYACYLHARATAGWKGRKAAYLALLAFGCWLFNYYGVNIFVSGKHSYADVGLGALQAVGF
;
A
#
# COMPACT_ATOMS: atom_id res chain seq x y z
N MET A 1 -4.00 -32.36 30.41
CA MET A 1 -3.88 -30.93 30.84
C MET A 1 -2.47 -30.49 30.51
N THR A 2 -2.26 -29.92 29.32
CA THR A 2 -1.00 -29.22 29.01
C THR A 2 -1.04 -27.89 29.76
N LEU A 3 -0.11 -27.71 30.72
CA LEU A 3 0.14 -26.42 31.36
C LEU A 3 0.31 -25.39 30.24
N ALA A 4 -0.55 -24.35 30.20
CA ALA A 4 -0.36 -23.23 29.32
C ALA A 4 1.05 -22.68 29.56
N ALA A 5 1.88 -22.61 28.54
CA ALA A 5 3.22 -22.09 28.64
C ALA A 5 3.13 -20.65 29.18
N ALA A 6 3.87 -20.36 30.25
CA ALA A 6 3.90 -19.03 30.84
C ALA A 6 4.43 -18.02 29.80
N THR A 7 3.83 -16.85 29.77
CA THR A 7 4.29 -15.75 28.88
C THR A 7 5.72 -15.36 29.27
N ASN A 8 6.62 -15.32 28.27
CA ASN A 8 7.98 -14.83 28.48
C ASN A 8 8.01 -13.30 28.42
N GLU A 9 7.99 -12.68 29.62
CA GLU A 9 7.94 -11.21 29.72
C GLU A 9 9.18 -10.52 29.13
N SER A 10 10.35 -11.14 29.19
CA SER A 10 11.57 -10.59 28.62
C SER A 10 11.44 -10.46 27.09
N LEU A 11 10.91 -11.49 26.41
CA LEU A 11 10.65 -11.45 24.96
C LEU A 11 9.52 -10.50 24.62
N ALA A 12 8.48 -10.37 25.45
CA ALA A 12 7.40 -9.41 25.25
C ALA A 12 7.92 -7.96 25.34
N ASN A 13 8.76 -7.66 26.32
CA ASN A 13 9.41 -6.35 26.47
C ASN A 13 10.40 -6.07 25.34
N LEU A 14 11.17 -7.07 24.89
CA LEU A 14 12.02 -6.95 23.70
C LEU A 14 11.20 -6.62 22.45
N SER A 15 10.04 -7.27 22.26
CA SER A 15 9.13 -6.97 21.15
C SER A 15 8.73 -5.50 21.17
N ASN A 16 8.26 -4.97 22.30
CA ASN A 16 7.86 -3.57 22.41
C ASN A 16 9.03 -2.63 22.07
N THR A 17 10.22 -2.90 22.61
CA THR A 17 11.43 -2.09 22.33
C THR A 17 11.78 -2.11 20.85
N LEU A 18 11.69 -3.27 20.19
CA LEU A 18 11.95 -3.38 18.75
C LEU A 18 10.90 -2.65 17.92
N ILE A 19 9.62 -2.72 18.26
CA ILE A 19 8.57 -1.98 17.56
C ILE A 19 8.79 -0.46 17.68
N TYR A 20 9.10 0.07 18.89
CA TYR A 20 9.42 1.49 19.07
C TYR A 20 10.68 1.89 18.28
N SER A 21 11.70 1.03 18.28
CA SER A 21 12.93 1.27 17.50
C SER A 21 12.63 1.29 15.98
N ALA A 22 11.79 0.36 15.50
CA ALA A 22 11.35 0.33 14.11
C ALA A 22 10.61 1.62 13.72
N MET A 23 9.71 2.11 14.59
CA MET A 23 9.01 3.39 14.37
C MET A 23 9.99 4.55 14.25
N ALA A 24 11.03 4.62 15.08
CA ALA A 24 12.06 5.65 14.98
C ALA A 24 12.79 5.57 13.63
N VAL A 25 13.17 4.37 13.18
CA VAL A 25 13.84 4.19 11.87
C VAL A 25 12.89 4.44 10.70
N TYR A 26 11.59 4.04 10.79
CA TYR A 26 10.59 4.44 9.78
C TYR A 26 10.42 5.96 9.71
N THR A 27 10.52 6.67 10.82
CA THR A 27 10.48 8.14 10.85
C THR A 27 11.68 8.72 10.09
N LEU A 28 12.87 8.16 10.26
CA LEU A 28 14.05 8.55 9.47
C LEU A 28 13.87 8.23 7.98
N ALA A 29 13.30 7.06 7.65
CA ALA A 29 12.98 6.68 6.28
C ALA A 29 11.96 7.65 5.66
N PHE A 30 10.93 8.04 6.40
CA PHE A 30 9.93 9.03 5.96
C PHE A 30 10.58 10.38 5.61
N PHE A 31 11.47 10.91 6.44
CA PHE A 31 12.20 12.12 6.12
C PHE A 31 13.15 11.94 4.93
N ALA A 32 13.78 10.78 4.79
CA ALA A 32 14.60 10.49 3.62
C ALA A 32 13.79 10.43 2.32
N TYR A 33 12.56 9.87 2.34
CA TYR A 33 11.64 9.96 1.20
C TYR A 33 11.20 11.40 0.91
N ILE A 34 10.93 12.21 1.94
CA ILE A 34 10.67 13.64 1.73
C ILE A 34 11.87 14.31 1.05
N ALA A 35 13.10 14.03 1.52
CA ALA A 35 14.31 14.57 0.91
C ALA A 35 14.48 14.10 -0.54
N GLU A 36 14.18 12.84 -0.87
CA GLU A 36 14.14 12.34 -2.24
C GLU A 36 13.14 13.16 -3.10
N TRP A 37 11.97 13.44 -2.56
CA TRP A 37 10.96 14.22 -3.27
C TRP A 37 11.36 15.69 -3.44
N LEU A 38 12.11 16.26 -2.51
CA LEU A 38 12.54 17.67 -2.58
C LEU A 38 13.82 17.86 -3.41
N PHE A 39 14.80 16.99 -3.24
CA PHE A 39 16.16 17.16 -3.75
C PHE A 39 16.61 16.08 -4.73
N GLY A 40 15.95 14.92 -4.73
CA GLY A 40 16.31 13.77 -5.56
C GLY A 40 15.92 13.92 -7.03
N SER A 41 16.08 12.83 -7.78
CA SER A 41 15.79 12.75 -9.21
C SER A 41 14.35 13.11 -9.60
N ARG A 42 13.40 12.96 -8.68
CA ARG A 42 12.00 13.37 -8.86
C ARG A 42 11.78 14.87 -8.68
N SER A 43 12.78 15.62 -8.18
CA SER A 43 12.70 17.08 -8.02
C SER A 43 12.72 17.80 -9.38
N LYS A 44 12.26 19.07 -9.39
CA LYS A 44 12.37 19.91 -10.61
C LYS A 44 13.82 20.09 -11.03
N VAL A 45 14.72 20.28 -10.07
CA VAL A 45 16.16 20.44 -10.32
C VAL A 45 16.76 19.17 -10.92
N GLY A 46 16.46 17.99 -10.36
CA GLY A 46 16.93 16.70 -10.89
C GLY A 46 16.44 16.45 -12.31
N ARG A 47 15.18 16.78 -12.63
CA ARG A 47 14.61 16.65 -13.98
C ARG A 47 15.26 17.60 -14.98
N THR A 48 15.52 18.83 -14.59
CA THR A 48 16.21 19.81 -15.44
C THR A 48 17.65 19.36 -15.71
N ALA A 49 18.38 18.89 -14.69
CA ALA A 49 19.71 18.36 -14.84
C ALA A 49 19.76 17.14 -15.76
N ALA A 50 18.83 16.18 -15.60
CA ALA A 50 18.71 15.00 -16.44
C ALA A 50 18.40 15.37 -17.89
N ALA A 51 17.51 16.35 -18.14
CA ALA A 51 17.17 16.84 -19.47
C ALA A 51 18.39 17.50 -20.15
N LEU A 52 19.15 18.31 -19.42
CA LEU A 52 20.37 18.93 -19.93
C LEU A 52 21.46 17.91 -20.29
N THR A 53 21.62 16.88 -19.46
CA THR A 53 22.58 15.80 -19.69
C THR A 53 22.18 14.96 -20.92
N ALA A 54 20.88 14.64 -21.06
CA ALA A 54 20.36 13.91 -22.21
C ALA A 54 20.53 14.70 -23.53
N THR A 55 20.32 16.02 -23.49
CA THR A 55 20.52 16.90 -24.66
C THR A 55 22.00 16.93 -25.05
N ARG A 56 22.92 16.97 -24.06
CA ARG A 56 24.37 16.95 -24.31
C ARG A 56 24.85 15.61 -24.89
N ALA A 57 24.29 14.48 -24.43
CA ALA A 57 24.57 13.15 -24.99
C ALA A 57 24.03 12.99 -26.43
N LYS A 58 22.86 13.54 -26.75
CA LYS A 58 22.30 13.57 -28.10
C LYS A 58 23.07 14.51 -29.04
N GLY A 59 23.62 15.59 -28.53
CA GLY A 59 24.46 16.52 -29.30
C GLY A 59 25.83 15.96 -29.67
N ALA A 60 26.30 14.90 -28.97
CA ALA A 60 27.54 14.17 -29.30
C ALA A 60 27.34 13.11 -30.40
N ALA A 61 26.09 12.76 -30.71
CA ALA A 61 25.72 11.83 -31.77
C ALA A 61 24.63 12.49 -32.66
N ALA A 62 25.02 13.56 -33.38
CA ALA A 62 24.13 14.15 -34.38
C ALA A 62 24.02 13.20 -35.57
N PRO A 63 22.84 12.63 -35.88
CA PRO A 63 22.68 11.98 -37.18
C PRO A 63 22.76 13.04 -38.27
N ALA A 64 23.59 12.79 -39.28
CA ALA A 64 23.70 13.62 -40.46
C ALA A 64 22.30 13.78 -41.09
N VAL A 65 21.76 14.99 -41.07
CA VAL A 65 20.53 15.33 -41.79
C VAL A 65 20.87 15.33 -43.28
N THR A 66 20.53 14.26 -43.97
CA THR A 66 20.52 14.25 -45.42
C THR A 66 19.36 15.11 -45.93
N VAL A 67 19.66 16.33 -46.30
CA VAL A 67 18.68 17.21 -46.97
C VAL A 67 18.47 16.69 -48.41
N ARG A 68 17.37 15.98 -48.64
CA ARG A 68 16.89 15.74 -50.02
C ARG A 68 16.25 17.04 -50.52
N LYS A 69 16.93 17.71 -51.44
CA LYS A 69 16.35 18.81 -52.21
C LYS A 69 15.28 18.23 -53.15
N ALA A 70 14.02 18.46 -52.88
CA ALA A 70 12.94 18.46 -53.85
C ALA A 70 12.23 19.81 -53.67
N GLY A 71 12.09 20.55 -54.78
CA GLY A 71 11.66 21.95 -54.81
C GLY A 71 10.27 22.16 -54.19
N GLY A 72 10.19 23.17 -53.36
CA GLY A 72 8.96 23.65 -52.72
C GLY A 72 9.28 24.30 -51.38
N THR A 73 8.75 25.47 -51.16
CA THR A 73 8.88 26.33 -49.97
C THR A 73 8.93 25.53 -48.66
N ALA A 74 10.05 25.63 -47.93
CA ALA A 74 10.23 25.01 -46.65
C ALA A 74 9.39 25.73 -45.60
N VAL A 75 8.26 25.15 -45.20
CA VAL A 75 7.58 25.48 -43.96
C VAL A 75 8.29 24.70 -42.85
N LEU A 76 8.93 25.41 -41.94
CA LEU A 76 9.47 24.83 -40.70
C LEU A 76 8.26 24.41 -39.81
N GLU A 77 7.79 23.17 -39.98
CA GLU A 77 6.90 22.55 -39.02
C GLU A 77 7.68 22.33 -37.71
N ARG A 78 7.32 23.10 -36.68
CA ARG A 78 7.66 22.75 -35.31
C ARG A 78 7.09 21.36 -35.04
N PRO A 79 7.86 20.43 -34.44
CA PRO A 79 7.32 19.17 -34.02
C PRO A 79 6.21 19.45 -33.01
N GLN A 80 4.95 19.35 -33.44
CA GLN A 80 3.82 19.32 -32.54
C GLN A 80 3.91 18.00 -31.73
N VAL A 81 4.25 18.13 -30.48
CA VAL A 81 4.02 17.05 -29.51
C VAL A 81 2.51 16.95 -29.35
N VAL A 82 1.88 16.13 -30.20
CA VAL A 82 0.47 15.79 -30.08
C VAL A 82 0.35 14.91 -28.82
N VAL A 83 0.12 15.53 -27.66
CA VAL A 83 -0.35 14.84 -26.48
C VAL A 83 -1.80 14.45 -26.75
N ARG A 84 -2.00 13.31 -27.37
CA ARG A 84 -3.33 12.67 -27.42
C ARG A 84 -3.66 12.17 -26.01
N ALA A 85 -4.36 12.99 -25.26
CA ALA A 85 -5.04 12.58 -24.03
C ALA A 85 -6.28 11.76 -24.41
N THR A 86 -6.08 10.49 -24.75
CA THR A 86 -7.16 9.52 -24.76
C THR A 86 -7.04 8.67 -23.49
N SER A 87 -7.96 8.88 -22.56
CA SER A 87 -8.16 8.02 -21.41
C SER A 87 -8.48 6.60 -21.91
N GLY A 88 -7.45 5.77 -22.06
CA GLY A 88 -7.62 4.41 -22.58
C GLY A 88 -6.46 3.85 -23.36
N SER A 89 -5.42 4.64 -23.67
CA SER A 89 -4.23 4.12 -24.34
C SER A 89 -3.42 3.24 -23.39
N ARG A 90 -3.25 1.97 -23.75
CA ARG A 90 -2.45 0.98 -23.00
C ARG A 90 -0.94 1.30 -23.02
N ASP A 91 -0.50 2.27 -23.80
CA ASP A 91 0.91 2.51 -24.12
C ASP A 91 1.33 3.98 -23.97
N VAL A 92 0.68 4.74 -23.08
CA VAL A 92 1.19 6.08 -22.75
C VAL A 92 2.42 5.90 -21.86
N PRO A 93 3.63 6.25 -22.30
CA PRO A 93 4.81 6.21 -21.45
C PRO A 93 4.63 7.19 -20.29
N ASP A 94 5.08 6.80 -19.11
CA ASP A 94 5.14 7.70 -17.96
C ASP A 94 5.91 8.96 -18.37
N GLY A 95 5.42 10.13 -17.96
CA GLY A 95 6.05 11.40 -18.30
C GLY A 95 7.49 11.51 -17.77
N PRO A 96 8.32 12.39 -18.37
CA PRO A 96 9.68 12.62 -17.90
C PRO A 96 9.69 12.99 -16.40
N GLY A 97 10.37 12.21 -15.58
CA GLY A 97 10.44 12.40 -14.12
C GLY A 97 9.43 11.59 -13.31
N ALA A 98 8.49 10.90 -13.91
CA ALA A 98 7.65 9.92 -13.21
C ALA A 98 8.49 8.77 -12.63
N HIS A 99 9.58 8.42 -13.30
CA HIS A 99 10.56 7.42 -12.86
C HIS A 99 11.77 8.06 -12.17
N GLY A 100 11.80 9.40 -12.04
CA GLY A 100 12.87 10.10 -11.37
C GLY A 100 14.24 10.02 -12.08
N GLY A 101 14.29 9.90 -13.39
CA GLY A 101 15.55 9.68 -14.11
C GLY A 101 16.17 8.31 -13.77
N ASP A 102 17.46 8.23 -13.50
CA ASP A 102 18.10 7.02 -12.99
C ASP A 102 17.87 6.88 -11.48
N GLU A 103 16.78 6.19 -11.11
CA GLU A 103 16.42 5.96 -9.71
C GLU A 103 17.50 5.21 -8.92
N GLN A 104 18.32 4.40 -9.59
CA GLN A 104 19.41 3.66 -8.95
C GLN A 104 20.55 4.60 -8.53
N GLY A 105 20.74 5.71 -9.24
CA GLY A 105 21.71 6.74 -8.92
C GLY A 105 21.28 7.73 -7.85
N ASP A 106 20.01 7.75 -7.49
CA ASP A 106 19.45 8.70 -6.52
C ASP A 106 19.84 8.37 -5.08
N LEU A 107 20.74 9.18 -4.52
CA LEU A 107 21.28 8.99 -3.17
C LEU A 107 20.18 8.98 -2.11
N TYR A 108 19.26 9.97 -2.14
CA TYR A 108 18.21 10.08 -1.12
C TYR A 108 17.23 8.91 -1.17
N GLY A 109 16.86 8.47 -2.36
CA GLY A 109 16.01 7.30 -2.52
C GLY A 109 16.68 6.00 -2.08
N ARG A 110 17.99 5.86 -2.31
CA ARG A 110 18.76 4.72 -1.79
C ARG A 110 18.81 4.71 -0.27
N ILE A 111 19.05 5.87 0.36
CA ILE A 111 19.02 6.01 1.82
C ILE A 111 17.62 5.67 2.35
N ALA A 112 16.56 6.20 1.74
CA ALA A 112 15.19 5.93 2.16
C ALA A 112 14.85 4.44 2.10
N VAL A 113 15.18 3.75 1.01
CA VAL A 113 14.97 2.30 0.87
C VAL A 113 15.82 1.52 1.87
N SER A 114 17.09 1.87 2.08
CA SER A 114 17.95 1.20 3.06
C SER A 114 17.42 1.33 4.49
N LEU A 115 16.96 2.53 4.87
CA LEU A 115 16.31 2.75 6.17
C LEU A 115 14.99 1.97 6.28
N THR A 116 14.22 1.86 5.19
CA THR A 116 12.98 1.05 5.17
C THR A 116 13.30 -0.44 5.35
N VAL A 117 14.37 -0.94 4.74
CA VAL A 117 14.82 -2.33 4.94
C VAL A 117 15.25 -2.54 6.40
N LEU A 118 16.03 -1.63 6.97
CA LEU A 118 16.45 -1.72 8.38
C LEU A 118 15.24 -1.70 9.32
N ALA A 119 14.32 -0.76 9.12
CA ALA A 119 13.10 -0.68 9.93
C ALA A 119 12.24 -1.94 9.81
N PHE A 120 12.13 -2.51 8.58
CA PHE A 120 11.44 -3.77 8.35
C PHE A 120 12.07 -4.93 9.14
N LEU A 121 13.39 -5.06 9.12
CA LEU A 121 14.09 -6.13 9.85
C LEU A 121 13.91 -5.99 11.37
N ILE A 122 13.96 -4.77 11.89
CA ILE A 122 13.69 -4.49 13.31
C ILE A 122 12.23 -4.81 13.66
N ALA A 123 11.26 -4.36 12.86
CA ALA A 123 9.85 -4.65 13.06
C ALA A 123 9.57 -6.16 12.98
N PHE A 124 10.17 -6.85 12.01
CA PHE A 124 10.09 -8.31 11.91
C PHE A 124 10.63 -9.00 13.15
N GLY A 125 11.78 -8.56 13.67
CA GLY A 125 12.31 -9.01 14.95
C GLY A 125 11.35 -8.78 16.11
N GLY A 126 10.67 -7.62 16.14
CA GLY A 126 9.63 -7.30 17.15
C GLY A 126 8.44 -8.25 17.07
N VAL A 127 7.90 -8.47 15.85
CA VAL A 127 6.81 -9.43 15.61
C VAL A 127 7.23 -10.86 15.99
N LEU A 128 8.45 -11.28 15.64
CA LEU A 128 8.98 -12.60 15.99
C LEU A 128 9.14 -12.75 17.52
N SER A 129 9.69 -11.75 18.20
CA SER A 129 9.82 -11.76 19.68
C SER A 129 8.47 -11.86 20.35
N ARG A 130 7.44 -11.18 19.78
CA ARG A 130 6.06 -11.29 20.26
C ARG A 130 5.51 -12.71 20.10
N ALA A 131 5.72 -13.32 18.94
CA ALA A 131 5.33 -14.71 18.69
C ALA A 131 6.00 -15.68 19.69
N LEU A 132 7.30 -15.53 19.90
CA LEU A 132 8.08 -16.39 20.79
C LEU A 132 7.72 -16.18 22.26
N SER A 133 7.30 -14.99 22.68
CA SER A 133 6.91 -14.69 24.06
C SER A 133 5.73 -15.53 24.53
N VAL A 134 4.84 -15.91 23.62
CA VAL A 134 3.62 -16.69 23.87
C VAL A 134 3.60 -18.02 23.12
N GLN A 135 4.67 -18.35 22.38
CA GLN A 135 4.81 -19.58 21.58
C GLN A 135 3.65 -19.82 20.60
N ARG A 136 3.15 -18.73 20.01
CA ARG A 136 2.08 -18.75 18.99
C ARG A 136 2.26 -17.64 17.97
N ALA A 137 1.51 -17.69 16.88
CA ALA A 137 1.50 -16.61 15.92
C ALA A 137 0.97 -15.29 16.52
N PRO A 138 1.59 -14.13 16.18
CA PRO A 138 1.34 -12.85 16.80
C PRO A 138 0.16 -12.11 16.14
N TRP A 139 -1.04 -12.64 16.24
CA TRP A 139 -2.28 -12.05 15.72
C TRP A 139 -3.52 -12.42 16.55
N GLY A 140 -3.32 -12.65 17.85
CA GLY A 140 -4.40 -12.96 18.78
C GLY A 140 -5.23 -11.77 19.24
N ASN A 141 -4.78 -10.53 18.99
CA ASN A 141 -5.47 -9.29 19.31
C ASN A 141 -5.17 -8.22 18.24
N MET A 142 -5.86 -7.07 18.33
CA MET A 142 -5.70 -5.99 17.34
C MET A 142 -4.30 -5.39 17.33
N TYR A 143 -3.63 -5.26 18.46
CA TYR A 143 -2.25 -4.79 18.53
C TYR A 143 -1.31 -5.69 17.73
N GLU A 144 -1.36 -7.00 18.01
CA GLU A 144 -0.52 -8.00 17.33
C GLU A 144 -0.81 -8.05 15.84
N PHE A 145 -2.09 -7.97 15.45
CA PHE A 145 -2.47 -7.93 14.05
C PHE A 145 -1.90 -6.69 13.35
N ASN A 146 -2.01 -5.48 13.95
CA ASN A 146 -1.53 -4.25 13.32
C ASN A 146 -0.01 -4.21 13.16
N ILE A 147 0.78 -4.63 14.16
CA ILE A 147 2.24 -4.68 14.01
C ILE A 147 2.66 -5.70 12.95
N THR A 148 1.95 -6.83 12.85
CA THR A 148 2.18 -7.84 11.81
C THR A 148 1.75 -7.32 10.44
N PHE A 149 0.56 -6.71 10.34
CA PHE A 149 0.04 -6.12 9.11
C PHE A 149 0.98 -5.03 8.55
N SER A 150 1.41 -4.08 9.37
CA SER A 150 2.38 -3.05 8.99
C SER A 150 3.69 -3.66 8.49
N THR A 151 4.20 -4.68 9.19
CA THR A 151 5.42 -5.40 8.78
C THR A 151 5.22 -6.10 7.42
N VAL A 152 4.11 -6.81 7.22
CA VAL A 152 3.79 -7.48 5.95
C VAL A 152 3.58 -6.46 4.83
N ALA A 153 2.93 -5.33 5.08
CA ALA A 153 2.74 -4.29 4.07
C ALA A 153 4.07 -3.72 3.56
N VAL A 154 5.03 -3.47 4.47
CA VAL A 154 6.38 -3.09 4.07
C VAL A 154 7.08 -4.24 3.34
N GLY A 155 6.93 -5.48 3.79
CA GLY A 155 7.48 -6.66 3.11
C GLY A 155 6.97 -6.79 1.67
N VAL A 156 5.68 -6.58 1.42
CA VAL A 156 5.09 -6.54 0.06
C VAL A 156 5.76 -5.45 -0.79
N TYR A 157 5.90 -4.25 -0.24
CA TYR A 157 6.56 -3.14 -0.94
C TYR A 157 8.03 -3.47 -1.29
N LEU A 158 8.80 -3.97 -0.33
CA LEU A 158 10.21 -4.35 -0.55
C LEU A 158 10.31 -5.50 -1.56
N THR A 159 9.39 -6.46 -1.54
CA THR A 159 9.30 -7.53 -2.55
C THR A 159 9.07 -6.96 -3.95
N LEU A 160 8.15 -6.00 -4.10
CA LEU A 160 7.93 -5.34 -5.39
C LEU A 160 9.17 -4.60 -5.88
N LEU A 161 9.93 -3.95 -4.99
CA LEU A 161 11.20 -3.32 -5.34
C LEU A 161 12.27 -4.36 -5.74
N ALA A 162 12.37 -5.47 -5.00
CA ALA A 162 13.30 -6.57 -5.33
C ALA A 162 12.98 -7.21 -6.68
N LEU A 163 11.70 -7.29 -7.04
CA LEU A 163 11.22 -7.71 -8.36
C LEU A 163 11.39 -6.62 -9.44
N LYS A 164 12.15 -5.57 -9.14
CA LYS A 164 12.45 -4.44 -10.05
C LYS A 164 11.20 -3.76 -10.60
N LYS A 165 10.10 -3.77 -9.83
CA LYS A 165 8.92 -2.97 -10.16
C LYS A 165 9.17 -1.51 -9.82
N ASN A 166 8.70 -0.62 -10.68
CA ASN A 166 8.85 0.82 -10.48
C ASN A 166 7.80 1.35 -9.47
N VAL A 167 7.99 1.03 -8.18
CA VAL A 167 7.08 1.37 -7.09
C VAL A 167 7.72 2.25 -6.00
N ARG A 168 8.96 2.75 -6.22
CA ARG A 168 9.65 3.57 -5.21
C ARG A 168 8.86 4.84 -4.83
N TRP A 169 8.06 5.37 -5.75
CA TRP A 169 7.13 6.47 -5.50
C TRP A 169 6.12 6.18 -4.38
N LEU A 170 5.80 4.90 -4.13
CA LEU A 170 4.90 4.46 -3.07
C LEU A 170 5.53 4.61 -1.68
N GLY A 171 6.86 4.62 -1.57
CA GLY A 171 7.59 4.56 -0.30
C GLY A 171 7.19 5.65 0.70
N LEU A 172 7.03 6.91 0.23
CA LEU A 172 6.58 8.00 1.09
C LEU A 172 5.19 7.75 1.69
N PHE A 173 4.24 7.33 0.87
CA PHE A 173 2.86 7.10 1.30
C PHE A 173 2.77 5.87 2.22
N LEU A 174 3.51 4.82 1.88
CA LEU A 174 3.58 3.61 2.70
C LEU A 174 4.17 3.90 4.09
N THR A 175 5.32 4.58 4.16
CA THR A 175 5.93 4.89 5.47
C THR A 175 5.06 5.80 6.30
N THR A 176 4.33 6.74 5.69
CA THR A 176 3.36 7.60 6.40
C THR A 176 2.27 6.76 7.06
N THR A 177 1.64 5.87 6.29
CA THR A 177 0.52 5.07 6.82
C THR A 177 0.97 4.00 7.79
N VAL A 178 2.14 3.38 7.58
CA VAL A 178 2.74 2.44 8.54
C VAL A 178 3.03 3.12 9.87
N LEU A 179 3.55 4.37 9.86
CA LEU A 179 3.76 5.13 11.09
C LEU A 179 2.45 5.47 11.80
N LEU A 180 1.39 5.80 11.04
CA LEU A 180 0.07 6.05 11.61
C LEU A 180 -0.54 4.77 12.20
N ASP A 181 -0.44 3.65 11.49
CA ASP A 181 -0.95 2.35 11.95
C ASP A 181 -0.19 1.84 13.19
N LEU A 182 1.14 1.89 13.18
CA LEU A 182 1.94 1.56 14.35
C LEU A 182 1.70 2.53 15.52
N GLY A 183 1.52 3.82 15.24
CA GLY A 183 1.13 4.82 16.24
C GLY A 183 -0.21 4.46 16.89
N LEU A 184 -1.22 4.12 16.10
CA LEU A 184 -2.51 3.64 16.59
C LEU A 184 -2.35 2.34 17.40
N ALA A 185 -1.54 1.40 16.90
CA ALA A 185 -1.28 0.13 17.56
C ALA A 185 -0.71 0.33 18.98
N VAL A 186 0.31 1.17 19.14
CA VAL A 186 0.99 1.35 20.43
C VAL A 186 0.26 2.28 21.41
N THR A 187 -0.60 3.19 20.92
CA THR A 187 -1.29 4.17 21.77
C THR A 187 -2.69 3.76 22.15
N VAL A 188 -3.45 3.16 21.21
CA VAL A 188 -4.88 2.86 21.40
C VAL A 188 -5.17 1.37 21.50
N LEU A 189 -4.46 0.56 20.70
CA LEU A 189 -4.77 -0.87 20.57
C LEU A 189 -3.82 -1.77 21.37
N TYR A 190 -2.90 -1.18 22.14
CA TYR A 190 -1.91 -1.96 22.90
C TYR A 190 -2.59 -2.94 23.84
N THR A 191 -2.18 -4.21 23.72
CA THR A 191 -2.61 -5.30 24.59
C THR A 191 -1.38 -6.08 25.03
N ALA A 192 -1.30 -6.43 26.31
CA ALA A 192 -0.23 -7.27 26.83
C ALA A 192 -0.19 -8.63 26.11
N SER A 193 1.00 -9.27 26.11
CA SER A 193 1.14 -10.63 25.59
C SER A 193 0.36 -11.60 26.45
N ASP A 194 -0.56 -12.36 25.86
CA ASP A 194 -1.35 -13.37 26.57
C ASP A 194 -1.65 -14.57 25.66
N GLN A 195 -2.05 -15.67 26.28
CA GLN A 195 -2.44 -16.89 25.59
C GLN A 195 -3.78 -16.73 24.89
N LEU A 196 -3.96 -17.48 23.81
CA LEU A 196 -5.26 -17.52 23.12
C LEU A 196 -6.28 -18.33 23.91
N VAL A 197 -7.54 -17.93 23.80
CA VAL A 197 -8.67 -18.76 24.27
C VAL A 197 -8.68 -20.11 23.55
N PRO A 198 -9.08 -21.20 24.19
CA PRO A 198 -9.02 -22.56 23.61
C PRO A 198 -9.69 -22.70 22.23
N ALA A 199 -10.79 -21.97 21.98
CA ALA A 199 -11.50 -21.99 20.71
C ALA A 199 -10.64 -21.53 19.50
N LEU A 200 -9.56 -20.80 19.75
CA LEU A 200 -8.64 -20.31 18.71
C LEU A 200 -7.47 -21.27 18.42
N HIS A 201 -7.36 -22.39 19.15
CA HIS A 201 -6.29 -23.37 18.95
C HIS A 201 -6.60 -24.29 17.77
N SER A 202 -6.46 -23.76 16.52
CA SER A 202 -6.60 -24.53 15.29
C SER A 202 -5.52 -24.11 14.31
N TYR A 203 -4.99 -25.05 13.53
CA TYR A 203 -4.05 -24.72 12.44
C TYR A 203 -4.72 -23.87 11.32
N TRP A 204 -6.04 -23.95 11.18
CA TRP A 204 -6.80 -23.12 10.27
C TRP A 204 -6.73 -21.62 10.63
N LEU A 205 -6.59 -21.29 11.93
CA LEU A 205 -6.33 -19.91 12.36
C LEU A 205 -5.07 -19.36 11.68
N TYR A 206 -3.98 -20.14 11.66
CA TYR A 206 -2.73 -19.71 11.04
C TYR A 206 -2.89 -19.45 9.55
N ILE A 207 -3.57 -20.34 8.82
CA ILE A 207 -3.81 -20.21 7.38
C ILE A 207 -4.70 -19.00 7.10
N HIS A 208 -5.87 -18.93 7.77
CA HIS A 208 -6.84 -17.87 7.57
C HIS A 208 -6.27 -16.47 7.86
N VAL A 209 -5.69 -16.28 9.05
CA VAL A 209 -5.22 -14.95 9.46
C VAL A 209 -3.99 -14.51 8.67
N SER A 210 -3.05 -15.42 8.35
CA SER A 210 -1.91 -15.08 7.50
C SER A 210 -2.36 -14.59 6.12
N THR A 211 -3.31 -15.28 5.50
CA THR A 211 -3.84 -14.88 4.19
C THR A 211 -4.66 -13.59 4.29
N ALA A 212 -5.40 -13.37 5.39
CA ALA A 212 -6.14 -12.13 5.64
C ALA A 212 -5.20 -10.92 5.75
N ILE A 213 -4.10 -11.06 6.50
CA ILE A 213 -3.07 -10.01 6.65
C ILE A 213 -2.44 -9.69 5.28
N LEU A 214 -2.03 -10.72 4.54
CA LEU A 214 -1.44 -10.53 3.21
C LEU A 214 -2.41 -9.86 2.24
N CYS A 215 -3.67 -10.31 2.20
CA CYS A 215 -4.71 -9.69 1.38
C CYS A 215 -4.92 -8.22 1.74
N GLY A 216 -5.02 -7.90 3.03
CA GLY A 216 -5.16 -6.54 3.51
C GLY A 216 -4.01 -5.64 3.09
N ALA A 217 -2.76 -6.12 3.23
CA ALA A 217 -1.56 -5.39 2.82
C ALA A 217 -1.56 -5.10 1.30
N VAL A 218 -1.99 -6.06 0.48
CA VAL A 218 -2.06 -5.89 -0.97
C VAL A 218 -3.24 -4.99 -1.38
N PHE A 219 -4.41 -5.13 -0.76
CA PHE A 219 -5.55 -4.21 -0.95
C PHE A 219 -5.18 -2.78 -0.57
N TYR A 220 -4.44 -2.59 0.51
CA TYR A 220 -3.92 -1.29 0.92
C TYR A 220 -3.05 -0.65 -0.18
N VAL A 221 -2.09 -1.39 -0.74
CA VAL A 221 -1.26 -0.92 -1.87
C VAL A 221 -2.13 -0.54 -3.08
N GLY A 222 -3.15 -1.34 -3.38
CA GLY A 222 -4.13 -1.05 -4.42
C GLY A 222 -4.92 0.23 -4.15
N ALA A 223 -5.38 0.43 -2.92
CA ALA A 223 -6.16 1.60 -2.52
C ALA A 223 -5.34 2.90 -2.57
N VAL A 224 -4.10 2.89 -2.04
CA VAL A 224 -3.19 4.03 -2.13
C VAL A 224 -2.93 4.39 -3.59
N SER A 225 -2.66 3.40 -4.44
CA SER A 225 -2.45 3.64 -5.89
C SER A 225 -3.69 4.22 -6.55
N THR A 226 -4.88 3.76 -6.17
CA THR A 226 -6.16 4.26 -6.68
C THR A 226 -6.42 5.71 -6.24
N LEU A 227 -6.12 6.03 -4.99
CA LEU A 227 -6.25 7.39 -4.47
C LEU A 227 -5.31 8.36 -5.22
N LEU A 228 -4.06 7.96 -5.38
CA LEU A 228 -3.07 8.75 -6.13
C LEU A 228 -3.43 8.88 -7.61
N TYR A 229 -4.03 7.84 -8.20
CA TYR A 229 -4.60 7.90 -9.53
C TYR A 229 -5.63 9.03 -9.64
N LEU A 230 -6.60 9.14 -8.71
CA LEU A 230 -7.65 10.16 -8.76
C LEU A 230 -7.07 11.59 -8.72
N PHE A 231 -6.07 11.82 -7.89
CA PHE A 231 -5.38 13.11 -7.82
C PHE A 231 -4.59 13.39 -9.11
N ARG A 232 -3.86 12.40 -9.60
CA ARG A 232 -3.05 12.53 -10.82
C ARG A 232 -3.92 12.75 -12.06
N ASP A 233 -5.03 12.01 -12.20
CA ASP A 233 -6.00 12.16 -13.26
C ASP A 233 -6.64 13.56 -13.27
N SER A 234 -7.00 14.08 -12.08
CA SER A 234 -7.51 15.45 -11.94
C SER A 234 -6.49 16.49 -12.38
N TYR A 235 -5.23 16.28 -12.06
CA TYR A 235 -4.12 17.15 -12.45
C TYR A 235 -3.91 17.12 -13.96
N GLU A 236 -3.84 15.93 -14.58
CA GLU A 236 -3.66 15.76 -16.02
C GLU A 236 -4.81 16.35 -16.82
N ASN A 237 -6.06 16.12 -16.41
CA ASN A 237 -7.25 16.70 -17.04
C ASN A 237 -7.27 18.23 -16.95
N LYS A 238 -6.84 18.82 -15.83
CA LYS A 238 -6.74 20.28 -15.72
C LYS A 238 -5.70 20.86 -16.65
N LEU A 239 -4.55 20.21 -16.81
CA LEU A 239 -3.52 20.61 -17.79
C LEU A 239 -4.01 20.50 -19.21
N ALA A 240 -4.68 19.40 -19.57
CA ALA A 240 -5.23 19.17 -20.92
C ALA A 240 -6.29 20.21 -21.28
N GLY A 241 -7.06 20.70 -20.30
CA GLY A 241 -8.03 21.79 -20.47
C GLY A 241 -7.42 23.20 -20.49
N GLY A 242 -6.08 23.34 -20.54
CA GLY A 242 -5.39 24.64 -20.52
C GLY A 242 -5.38 25.35 -19.15
N GLY A 243 -5.89 24.71 -18.11
CA GLY A 243 -5.90 25.24 -16.74
C GLY A 243 -4.51 25.19 -16.09
N ARG A 244 -4.28 26.05 -15.11
CA ARG A 244 -3.05 26.05 -14.30
C ARG A 244 -3.31 25.39 -12.94
N PRO A 245 -2.74 24.21 -12.66
CA PRO A 245 -2.78 23.63 -11.34
C PRO A 245 -2.06 24.53 -10.32
N GLY A 246 -2.49 24.45 -9.05
CA GLY A 246 -1.80 25.18 -7.97
C GLY A 246 -0.36 24.70 -7.78
N ARG A 247 0.49 25.55 -7.18
CA ARG A 247 1.93 25.26 -7.00
C ARG A 247 2.18 23.95 -6.25
N PHE A 248 1.41 23.67 -5.21
CA PHE A 248 1.52 22.43 -4.42
C PHE A 248 1.17 21.21 -5.28
N ALA A 249 0.03 21.23 -5.98
CA ALA A 249 -0.38 20.15 -6.85
C ALA A 249 0.66 19.85 -7.94
N SER A 250 1.20 20.90 -8.59
CA SER A 250 2.27 20.74 -9.58
C SER A 250 3.55 20.15 -8.96
N SER A 251 3.91 20.55 -7.74
CA SER A 251 5.13 20.07 -7.11
C SER A 251 5.07 18.59 -6.66
N VAL A 252 3.90 18.08 -6.34
CA VAL A 252 3.69 16.71 -5.87
C VAL A 252 3.25 15.79 -7.01
N LEU A 253 2.18 16.16 -7.72
CA LEU A 253 1.53 15.26 -8.67
C LEU A 253 2.35 15.03 -9.94
N GLU A 254 3.16 16.00 -10.38
CA GLU A 254 4.10 15.80 -11.49
C GLU A 254 5.11 14.67 -11.27
N ARG A 255 5.40 14.34 -10.01
CA ARG A 255 6.41 13.34 -9.62
C ARG A 255 5.84 11.93 -9.55
N LEU A 256 4.52 11.78 -9.59
CA LEU A 256 3.84 10.49 -9.66
C LEU A 256 3.90 9.94 -11.08
N PRO A 257 3.82 8.61 -11.24
CA PRO A 257 3.54 7.99 -12.54
C PRO A 257 2.30 8.58 -13.21
N ALA A 258 2.19 8.42 -14.53
CA ALA A 258 1.01 8.83 -15.26
C ALA A 258 -0.27 8.18 -14.70
N ALA A 259 -1.39 8.88 -14.76
CA ALA A 259 -2.66 8.39 -14.23
C ALA A 259 -3.01 6.99 -14.79
N ALA A 260 -2.79 6.76 -16.08
CA ALA A 260 -3.03 5.47 -16.71
C ALA A 260 -2.17 4.33 -16.11
N SER A 261 -0.91 4.62 -15.73
CA SER A 261 -0.02 3.64 -15.10
C SER A 261 -0.46 3.30 -13.69
N LEU A 262 -0.90 4.29 -12.92
CA LEU A 262 -1.45 4.10 -11.57
C LEU A 262 -2.75 3.27 -11.60
N ASP A 263 -3.67 3.56 -12.52
CA ASP A 263 -4.91 2.81 -12.71
C ASP A 263 -4.62 1.34 -13.10
N LYS A 264 -3.69 1.12 -14.04
CA LYS A 264 -3.29 -0.23 -14.46
C LYS A 264 -2.63 -1.01 -13.31
N PHE A 265 -1.78 -0.36 -12.52
CA PHE A 265 -1.13 -0.98 -11.38
C PHE A 265 -2.15 -1.37 -10.30
N SER A 266 -3.03 -0.45 -9.90
CA SER A 266 -4.11 -0.71 -8.94
C SER A 266 -5.00 -1.89 -9.37
N TYR A 267 -5.42 -1.90 -10.64
CA TYR A 267 -6.23 -3.01 -11.17
C TYR A 267 -5.52 -4.36 -11.07
N ARG A 268 -4.24 -4.42 -11.46
CA ARG A 268 -3.46 -5.66 -11.43
C ARG A 268 -3.28 -6.19 -10.01
N VAL A 269 -3.01 -5.30 -9.08
CA VAL A 269 -2.83 -5.63 -7.66
C VAL A 269 -4.12 -6.19 -7.08
N ASN A 270 -5.25 -5.50 -7.27
CA ASN A 270 -6.55 -5.94 -6.77
C ASN A 270 -7.03 -7.25 -7.44
N ALA A 271 -6.80 -7.41 -8.75
CA ALA A 271 -7.15 -8.64 -9.47
C ALA A 271 -6.30 -9.84 -9.01
N ALA A 272 -5.03 -9.62 -8.71
CA ALA A 272 -4.13 -10.68 -8.25
C ALA A 272 -4.47 -11.17 -6.84
N VAL A 273 -4.92 -10.27 -5.94
CA VAL A 273 -5.21 -10.62 -4.55
C VAL A 273 -6.63 -11.16 -4.34
N PHE A 274 -7.56 -10.86 -5.22
CA PHE A 274 -8.96 -11.26 -5.07
C PHE A 274 -9.17 -12.78 -4.93
N PRO A 275 -8.52 -13.66 -5.72
CA PRO A 275 -8.61 -15.11 -5.50
C PRO A 275 -8.09 -15.52 -4.11
N LEU A 276 -7.04 -14.89 -3.61
CA LEU A 276 -6.51 -15.16 -2.29
C LEU A 276 -7.50 -14.71 -1.19
N TRP A 277 -8.19 -13.59 -1.38
CA TRP A 277 -9.26 -13.15 -0.47
C TRP A 277 -10.43 -14.15 -0.46
N THR A 278 -10.80 -14.69 -1.62
CA THR A 278 -11.81 -15.77 -1.71
C THR A 278 -11.37 -16.98 -0.90
N PHE A 279 -10.13 -17.41 -1.07
CA PHE A 279 -9.56 -18.50 -0.28
C PHE A 279 -9.56 -18.18 1.22
N THR A 280 -9.23 -16.95 1.59
CA THR A 280 -9.23 -16.49 2.98
C THR A 280 -10.60 -16.65 3.64
N ILE A 281 -11.69 -16.29 2.95
CA ILE A 281 -13.06 -16.47 3.45
C ILE A 281 -13.38 -17.95 3.63
N ILE A 282 -13.02 -18.79 2.66
CA ILE A 282 -13.24 -20.25 2.73
C ILE A 282 -12.46 -20.85 3.91
N ALA A 283 -11.20 -20.52 4.07
CA ALA A 283 -10.38 -20.96 5.19
C ALA A 283 -10.95 -20.52 6.55
N GLY A 284 -11.50 -19.31 6.60
CA GLY A 284 -12.19 -18.79 7.79
C GLY A 284 -13.48 -19.56 8.09
N ALA A 285 -14.26 -19.93 7.07
CA ALA A 285 -15.44 -20.74 7.25
C ALA A 285 -15.10 -22.14 7.78
N ILE A 286 -14.05 -22.77 7.27
CA ILE A 286 -13.58 -24.10 7.77
C ILE A 286 -13.17 -23.97 9.22
N TRP A 287 -12.38 -22.91 9.56
CA TRP A 287 -12.00 -22.66 10.95
C TRP A 287 -13.20 -22.41 11.86
N ALA A 288 -14.24 -21.70 11.41
CA ALA A 288 -15.48 -21.47 12.15
C ALA A 288 -16.22 -22.79 12.45
N GLY A 289 -16.11 -23.78 11.55
CA GLY A 289 -16.58 -25.15 11.78
C GLY A 289 -15.89 -25.80 12.98
N ASP A 290 -14.55 -25.69 13.05
CA ASP A 290 -13.76 -26.22 14.16
C ASP A 290 -14.01 -25.47 15.48
N ALA A 291 -14.05 -24.13 15.41
CA ALA A 291 -14.12 -23.27 16.59
C ALA A 291 -15.52 -23.19 17.22
N TRP A 292 -16.58 -23.26 16.40
CA TRP A 292 -17.98 -22.99 16.81
C TRP A 292 -18.99 -24.01 16.33
N GLY A 293 -18.53 -25.09 15.69
CA GLY A 293 -19.41 -26.14 15.18
C GLY A 293 -20.29 -25.73 13.98
N ARG A 294 -19.99 -24.61 13.32
CA ARG A 294 -20.74 -24.11 12.16
C ARG A 294 -19.81 -23.37 11.18
N TYR A 295 -19.93 -23.62 9.91
CA TYR A 295 -19.11 -22.99 8.88
C TYR A 295 -19.46 -21.52 8.62
N TRP A 296 -20.72 -21.13 8.84
CA TRP A 296 -21.22 -19.79 8.60
C TRP A 296 -22.43 -19.47 9.48
N GLY A 297 -22.51 -18.30 10.04
CA GLY A 297 -23.60 -17.89 10.93
C GLY A 297 -23.95 -16.41 10.88
N TRP A 298 -23.51 -15.73 9.82
CA TRP A 298 -23.78 -14.30 9.64
C TRP A 298 -23.28 -13.42 10.80
N ASP A 299 -22.22 -13.86 11.47
CA ASP A 299 -21.52 -13.00 12.42
C ASP A 299 -21.10 -11.69 11.72
N PRO A 300 -21.05 -10.56 12.42
CA PRO A 300 -20.67 -9.29 11.79
C PRO A 300 -19.37 -9.35 10.97
N LYS A 301 -18.37 -10.06 11.46
CA LYS A 301 -17.09 -10.24 10.75
C LYS A 301 -17.23 -11.07 9.47
N GLU A 302 -18.01 -12.15 9.52
CA GLU A 302 -18.33 -12.99 8.36
C GLU A 302 -19.08 -12.14 7.31
N THR A 303 -20.13 -11.42 7.75
CA THR A 303 -20.96 -10.56 6.89
C THR A 303 -20.12 -9.50 6.18
N TRP A 304 -19.28 -8.76 6.90
CA TRP A 304 -18.46 -7.71 6.30
C TRP A 304 -17.29 -8.25 5.45
N SER A 305 -16.81 -9.47 5.74
CA SER A 305 -15.88 -10.16 4.85
C SER A 305 -16.52 -10.49 3.50
N PHE A 306 -17.78 -10.94 3.53
CA PHE A 306 -18.57 -11.20 2.33
C PHE A 306 -18.93 -9.91 1.57
N ILE A 307 -19.35 -8.85 2.28
CA ILE A 307 -19.59 -7.53 1.66
C ILE A 307 -18.33 -7.02 0.95
N THR A 308 -17.16 -7.17 1.57
CA THR A 308 -15.88 -6.81 0.97
C THR A 308 -15.62 -7.62 -0.31
N TRP A 309 -15.90 -8.93 -0.27
CA TRP A 309 -15.77 -9.82 -1.43
C TRP A 309 -16.68 -9.37 -2.58
N VAL A 310 -17.97 -9.12 -2.29
CA VAL A 310 -18.94 -8.64 -3.28
C VAL A 310 -18.48 -7.31 -3.89
N ALA A 311 -18.03 -6.37 -3.07
CA ALA A 311 -17.58 -5.05 -3.56
C ALA A 311 -16.36 -5.16 -4.51
N TYR A 312 -15.36 -5.99 -4.17
CA TYR A 312 -14.24 -6.26 -5.08
C TYR A 312 -14.65 -7.07 -6.32
N ALA A 313 -15.56 -8.04 -6.20
CA ALA A 313 -16.12 -8.76 -7.33
C ALA A 313 -16.82 -7.80 -8.30
N CYS A 314 -17.67 -6.89 -7.78
CA CYS A 314 -18.32 -5.85 -8.58
C CYS A 314 -17.29 -4.94 -9.27
N TYR A 315 -16.23 -4.52 -8.58
CA TYR A 315 -15.16 -3.74 -9.17
C TYR A 315 -14.49 -4.47 -10.34
N LEU A 316 -14.08 -5.71 -10.13
CA LEU A 316 -13.40 -6.50 -11.17
C LEU A 316 -14.34 -6.83 -12.33
N HIS A 317 -15.60 -7.16 -12.06
CA HIS A 317 -16.62 -7.41 -13.07
C HIS A 317 -16.88 -6.15 -13.91
N ALA A 318 -17.08 -5.00 -13.28
CA ALA A 318 -17.30 -3.74 -13.99
C ALA A 318 -16.12 -3.38 -14.92
N ARG A 319 -14.88 -3.70 -14.47
CA ARG A 319 -13.68 -3.50 -15.28
C ARG A 319 -13.58 -4.47 -16.46
N ALA A 320 -13.95 -5.73 -16.24
CA ALA A 320 -13.81 -6.79 -17.25
C ALA A 320 -14.92 -6.76 -18.31
N THR A 321 -16.18 -6.58 -17.90
CA THR A 321 -17.36 -6.74 -18.77
C THR A 321 -17.97 -5.41 -19.19
N ALA A 322 -18.22 -4.49 -18.27
CA ALA A 322 -18.84 -3.20 -18.57
C ALA A 322 -17.82 -2.15 -19.09
N GLY A 323 -16.54 -2.53 -19.21
CA GLY A 323 -15.48 -1.64 -19.70
C GLY A 323 -15.26 -0.40 -18.84
N TRP A 324 -15.68 -0.43 -17.56
CA TRP A 324 -15.48 0.69 -16.65
C TRP A 324 -13.99 0.94 -16.44
N LYS A 325 -13.56 2.13 -16.77
CA LYS A 325 -12.20 2.61 -16.59
C LYS A 325 -12.23 3.98 -15.92
N GLY A 326 -11.09 4.39 -15.43
CA GLY A 326 -10.96 5.73 -14.88
C GLY A 326 -11.69 5.89 -13.55
N ARG A 327 -12.26 7.06 -13.32
CA ARG A 327 -12.82 7.47 -12.01
C ARG A 327 -13.94 6.58 -11.51
N LYS A 328 -14.84 6.10 -12.36
CA LYS A 328 -15.94 5.23 -11.95
C LYS A 328 -15.42 3.93 -11.30
N ALA A 329 -14.44 3.30 -11.96
CA ALA A 329 -13.80 2.11 -11.41
C ALA A 329 -12.98 2.42 -10.15
N ALA A 330 -12.30 3.57 -10.10
CA ALA A 330 -11.54 3.99 -8.93
C ALA A 330 -12.41 4.17 -7.68
N TYR A 331 -13.57 4.81 -7.81
CA TYR A 331 -14.50 4.95 -6.69
C TYR A 331 -15.02 3.60 -6.17
N LEU A 332 -15.28 2.66 -7.10
CA LEU A 332 -15.72 1.32 -6.71
C LEU A 332 -14.60 0.54 -5.99
N ALA A 333 -13.35 0.68 -6.44
CA ALA A 333 -12.20 0.08 -5.75
C ALA A 333 -11.98 0.67 -4.34
N LEU A 334 -12.14 2.00 -4.19
CA LEU A 334 -12.03 2.65 -2.87
C LEU A 334 -13.19 2.28 -1.96
N LEU A 335 -14.41 2.13 -2.49
CA LEU A 335 -15.55 1.61 -1.73
C LEU A 335 -15.26 0.19 -1.21
N ALA A 336 -14.74 -0.69 -2.07
CA ALA A 336 -14.38 -2.05 -1.68
C ALA A 336 -13.30 -2.07 -0.57
N PHE A 337 -12.29 -1.20 -0.68
CA PHE A 337 -11.29 -1.05 0.39
C PHE A 337 -11.89 -0.44 1.66
N GLY A 338 -12.83 0.49 1.55
CA GLY A 338 -13.59 1.02 2.69
C GLY A 338 -14.37 -0.07 3.43
N CYS A 339 -14.98 -1.01 2.70
CA CYS A 339 -15.63 -2.18 3.29
C CYS A 339 -14.62 -3.07 4.04
N TRP A 340 -13.41 -3.26 3.49
CA TRP A 340 -12.34 -3.99 4.17
C TRP A 340 -11.88 -3.29 5.45
N LEU A 341 -11.67 -1.96 5.40
CA LEU A 341 -11.32 -1.16 6.60
C LEU A 341 -12.40 -1.25 7.67
N PHE A 342 -13.66 -1.14 7.27
CA PHE A 342 -14.76 -1.27 8.22
C PHE A 342 -14.83 -2.69 8.80
N ASN A 343 -14.64 -3.72 7.97
CA ASN A 343 -14.54 -5.10 8.46
C ASN A 343 -13.44 -5.24 9.50
N TYR A 344 -12.29 -4.59 9.31
CA TYR A 344 -11.19 -4.72 10.23
C TYR A 344 -11.36 -3.83 11.48
N TYR A 345 -11.45 -2.51 11.32
CA TYR A 345 -11.55 -1.59 12.46
C TYR A 345 -12.98 -1.45 12.97
N GLY A 346 -13.93 -1.19 12.08
CA GLY A 346 -15.31 -0.89 12.45
C GLY A 346 -15.98 -2.04 13.20
N VAL A 347 -15.89 -3.24 12.64
CA VAL A 347 -16.51 -4.42 13.27
C VAL A 347 -15.82 -4.76 14.60
N ASN A 348 -14.48 -4.71 14.65
CA ASN A 348 -13.78 -5.06 15.89
C ASN A 348 -13.96 -4.04 17.02
N ILE A 349 -14.18 -2.76 16.71
CA ILE A 349 -14.26 -1.69 17.72
C ILE A 349 -15.72 -1.44 18.12
N PHE A 350 -16.67 -1.48 17.18
CA PHE A 350 -18.04 -0.99 17.41
C PHE A 350 -19.11 -2.09 17.46
N VAL A 351 -18.78 -3.32 17.02
CA VAL A 351 -19.80 -4.37 16.86
C VAL A 351 -19.43 -5.61 17.65
N SER A 352 -20.30 -6.00 18.59
CA SER A 352 -20.13 -7.25 19.36
C SER A 352 -20.41 -8.46 18.48
N GLY A 353 -19.57 -9.49 18.55
CA GLY A 353 -19.72 -10.73 17.79
C GLY A 353 -18.77 -11.81 18.27
N LYS A 354 -18.79 -12.97 17.60
CA LYS A 354 -17.90 -14.09 17.94
C LYS A 354 -16.42 -13.82 17.66
N HIS A 355 -16.12 -12.78 16.87
CA HIS A 355 -14.78 -12.31 16.57
C HIS A 355 -14.36 -11.10 17.42
N SER A 356 -15.07 -10.80 18.48
CA SER A 356 -14.72 -9.73 19.45
C SER A 356 -13.60 -10.21 20.39
N TYR A 357 -12.47 -10.65 19.86
CA TYR A 357 -11.27 -10.99 20.64
C TYR A 357 -10.42 -9.76 20.98
N ALA A 358 -10.77 -8.63 20.45
CA ALA A 358 -10.21 -7.37 20.83
C ALA A 358 -11.08 -6.84 21.97
N ASP A 359 -10.72 -7.16 23.22
CA ASP A 359 -11.01 -6.26 24.33
C ASP A 359 -10.23 -4.96 24.09
N VAL A 360 -10.65 -4.21 23.08
CA VAL A 360 -10.37 -2.79 23.05
C VAL A 360 -11.21 -2.26 24.18
N GLY A 361 -10.55 -2.12 25.34
CA GLY A 361 -11.27 -1.65 26.52
C GLY A 361 -12.00 -0.36 26.15
N LEU A 362 -13.32 -0.45 25.99
CA LEU A 362 -14.20 0.73 25.91
C LEU A 362 -13.88 1.72 27.04
N GLY A 363 -13.24 1.27 28.12
CA GLY A 363 -12.65 2.10 29.16
C GLY A 363 -11.55 3.06 28.67
N ALA A 364 -10.78 2.73 27.64
CA ALA A 364 -9.79 3.66 27.10
C ALA A 364 -10.45 4.76 26.24
N LEU A 365 -11.53 4.46 25.51
CA LEU A 365 -12.31 5.46 24.77
C LEU A 365 -13.14 6.33 25.71
N GLN A 366 -13.68 5.77 26.80
CA GLN A 366 -14.36 6.54 27.85
C GLN A 366 -13.42 7.46 28.63
N ALA A 367 -12.14 7.08 28.78
CA ALA A 367 -11.13 7.93 29.42
C ALA A 367 -10.69 9.12 28.53
N VAL A 368 -10.96 9.07 27.22
CA VAL A 368 -10.62 10.15 26.24
C VAL A 368 -11.87 10.99 25.90
N GLY A 369 -13.04 10.72 26.52
CA GLY A 369 -14.21 11.57 26.45
C GLY A 369 -15.02 11.49 25.14
N PHE A 370 -15.05 10.32 24.49
CA PHE A 370 -15.97 10.01 23.39
C PHE A 370 -17.10 9.09 23.84
#